data_16fa7435575c5d755d50281350175107
#
_entry.id   16fa7435575c5d755d50281350175107
#
_cell.length_a   1.000
_cell.length_b   1.000
_cell.length_c   1.000
_cell.angle_alpha   90.00
_cell.angle_beta   90.00
_cell.angle_gamma   90.00
#
_symmetry.space_group_name_H-M   'P 1'
#
loop_
_entity.id
_entity.type
_entity.pdbx_description
1 polymer ?
#
loop_
_entity_poly.entity_id
_entity_poly.type
_entity_poly.pdbx_seq_one_letter_code
_entity_poly.pdbx_strand_id
1 'polypeptide(L)'
;PDPVSELLDDERREQYESGRRNYETTYTLCVSWLPPDELQSSLARWFISGEDRKGPDWRAQVNTFVDRLEDIEDRLSASLALTRLSSEALLTHLHTCLTGLYHRVAVPDTPCYLDVLLASQDLYGGFSPRVGDRHLRALSITGFPHESHPAMFDFLHRIPMEYRLSHRFMPLDPESAAKHIRLYRRNWWQKRKGLGGLIKEAITTEEKAAEPKFLNRDAVRMAEDADEALTECLGGAVRYGFYTTTIVLMAEDENAVEVSARLVLKEIHNRGFAARIERVNALEAFRSSLPSHAHPNVRRPLISTLNLADLLPTTS
;
A
#
# COMPACT_ATOMS: atom_id res chain seq x y z
N PRO A 1 6.95 23.85 45.59
CA PRO A 1 6.48 23.55 44.21
C PRO A 1 5.31 24.49 43.91
N ASP A 2 5.29 25.00 42.71
CA ASP A 2 4.19 25.83 42.22
C ASP A 2 2.94 24.95 42.10
N PRO A 3 1.77 25.33 42.66
CA PRO A 3 0.55 24.55 42.62
C PRO A 3 0.10 24.17 41.17
N VAL A 4 0.45 25.00 40.20
CA VAL A 4 0.16 24.75 38.79
C VAL A 4 1.05 23.63 38.24
N SER A 5 2.32 23.60 38.63
CA SER A 5 3.24 22.52 38.21
C SER A 5 2.86 21.18 38.84
N GLU A 6 2.38 21.19 40.08
CA GLU A 6 1.89 19.98 40.77
C GLU A 6 0.64 19.43 40.12
N LEU A 7 -0.31 20.28 39.75
CA LEU A 7 -1.52 19.91 39.04
C LEU A 7 -1.21 19.33 37.64
N LEU A 8 -0.25 19.92 36.90
CA LEU A 8 0.19 19.45 35.61
C LEU A 8 0.91 18.08 35.71
N ASP A 9 1.69 17.87 36.76
CA ASP A 9 2.36 16.59 36.99
C ASP A 9 1.36 15.50 37.41
N ASP A 10 0.36 15.84 38.21
CA ASP A 10 -0.70 14.91 38.59
C ASP A 10 -1.57 14.53 37.37
N GLU A 11 -1.93 15.50 36.53
CA GLU A 11 -2.69 15.23 35.29
C GLU A 11 -1.88 14.36 34.29
N ARG A 12 -0.57 14.63 34.19
CA ARG A 12 0.34 13.77 33.38
C ARG A 12 0.42 12.36 33.97
N ARG A 13 0.58 12.25 35.29
CA ARG A 13 0.64 10.96 35.98
C ARG A 13 -0.66 10.17 35.76
N GLU A 14 -1.82 10.83 35.92
CA GLU A 14 -3.12 10.22 35.68
C GLU A 14 -3.29 9.78 34.22
N GLN A 15 -2.77 10.53 33.25
CA GLN A 15 -2.72 10.12 31.85
C GLN A 15 -1.86 8.86 31.63
N TYR A 16 -0.71 8.75 32.30
CA TYR A 16 0.15 7.57 32.24
C TYR A 16 -0.45 6.37 32.98
N GLU A 17 -1.05 6.57 34.13
CA GLU A 17 -1.64 5.52 34.98
C GLU A 17 -3.00 5.03 34.43
N SER A 18 -3.73 5.86 33.70
CA SER A 18 -5.03 5.51 33.11
C SER A 18 -4.96 4.47 31.99
N GLY A 19 -3.79 3.86 31.75
CA GLY A 19 -3.61 2.77 30.80
C GLY A 19 -3.72 3.19 29.33
N ARG A 20 -3.70 4.48 29.03
CA ARG A 20 -3.52 4.97 27.67
C ARG A 20 -2.12 4.60 27.24
N ARG A 21 -2.01 3.51 26.46
CA ARG A 21 -0.74 3.09 25.88
C ARG A 21 -0.24 4.22 25.01
N ASN A 22 0.97 4.73 25.31
CA ASN A 22 1.65 5.67 24.44
C ASN A 22 2.24 4.87 23.28
N TYR A 23 1.91 5.26 22.06
CA TYR A 23 2.43 4.65 20.85
C TYR A 23 3.47 5.58 20.23
N GLU A 24 4.59 5.02 19.87
CA GLU A 24 5.60 5.69 19.05
C GLU A 24 5.37 5.33 17.59
N THR A 25 5.45 6.31 16.72
CA THR A 25 5.33 6.09 15.27
C THR A 25 6.70 6.13 14.62
N THR A 26 7.05 5.07 13.96
CA THR A 26 8.28 4.97 13.14
C THR A 26 7.93 4.91 11.67
N TYR A 27 8.66 5.66 10.85
CA TYR A 27 8.53 5.63 9.39
C TYR A 27 9.70 4.88 8.78
N THR A 28 9.42 3.91 7.94
CA THR A 28 10.46 3.12 7.26
C THR A 28 10.20 3.13 5.77
N LEU A 29 11.18 3.59 4.99
CA LEU A 29 11.17 3.49 3.55
C LEU A 29 11.88 2.22 3.11
N CYS A 30 11.17 1.32 2.44
CA CYS A 30 11.71 0.08 1.91
C CYS A 30 11.82 0.16 0.38
N VAL A 31 13.02 -0.01 -0.14
CA VAL A 31 13.26 -0.07 -1.58
C VAL A 31 13.42 -1.54 -1.97
N SER A 32 12.58 -1.99 -2.91
CA SER A 32 12.66 -3.33 -3.48
C SER A 32 13.00 -3.24 -4.96
N TRP A 33 13.96 -4.01 -5.39
CA TRP A 33 14.39 -4.06 -6.77
C TRP A 33 14.34 -5.50 -7.29
N LEU A 34 13.72 -5.69 -8.45
CA LEU A 34 13.67 -6.97 -9.14
C LEU A 34 14.58 -6.91 -10.36
N PRO A 35 15.61 -7.77 -10.45
CA PRO A 35 16.51 -7.79 -11.59
C PRO A 35 15.76 -8.04 -12.90
N PRO A 36 16.05 -7.31 -13.98
CA PRO A 36 15.38 -7.47 -15.28
C PRO A 36 15.47 -8.88 -15.87
N ASP A 37 16.57 -9.58 -15.61
CA ASP A 37 16.81 -10.94 -16.12
C ASP A 37 15.87 -11.99 -15.53
N GLU A 38 15.35 -11.78 -14.33
CA GLU A 38 14.36 -12.69 -13.75
C GLU A 38 12.98 -12.55 -14.39
N LEU A 39 12.61 -11.36 -14.83
CA LEU A 39 11.37 -11.14 -15.58
C LEU A 39 11.40 -11.83 -16.95
N GLN A 40 12.55 -11.77 -17.64
CA GLN A 40 12.74 -12.43 -18.93
C GLN A 40 12.90 -13.95 -18.79
N SER A 41 13.58 -14.42 -17.76
CA SER A 41 13.82 -15.84 -17.54
C SER A 41 12.57 -16.63 -17.15
N SER A 42 11.59 -15.98 -16.51
CA SER A 42 10.31 -16.64 -16.19
C SER A 42 9.49 -16.95 -17.45
N LEU A 43 9.53 -16.08 -18.44
CA LEU A 43 8.90 -16.30 -19.75
C LEU A 43 9.75 -17.23 -20.66
N ALA A 44 11.09 -17.10 -20.61
CA ALA A 44 12.00 -17.92 -21.40
C ALA A 44 12.08 -19.37 -20.89
N ARG A 45 11.89 -19.63 -19.60
CA ARG A 45 11.82 -21.01 -19.05
C ARG A 45 10.66 -21.82 -19.63
N TRP A 46 9.62 -21.19 -20.13
CA TRP A 46 8.50 -21.84 -20.80
C TRP A 46 8.82 -22.29 -22.23
N PHE A 47 9.83 -21.68 -22.86
CA PHE A 47 10.09 -21.88 -24.30
C PHE A 47 11.47 -22.50 -24.61
N ILE A 48 12.39 -22.67 -23.66
CA ILE A 48 13.75 -23.12 -23.93
C ILE A 48 14.19 -24.15 -22.88
N SER A 49 13.98 -25.40 -23.16
CA SER A 49 14.70 -26.52 -22.55
C SER A 49 16.03 -26.70 -23.27
N GLY A 50 17.11 -26.18 -22.70
CA GLY A 50 18.47 -26.31 -23.20
C GLY A 50 19.48 -26.18 -22.06
N GLU A 51 20.31 -27.20 -21.90
CA GLU A 51 21.37 -27.31 -20.94
C GLU A 51 22.43 -26.20 -21.13
N ASP A 52 23.13 -25.83 -20.04
CA ASP A 52 24.24 -24.88 -19.94
C ASP A 52 23.90 -23.38 -20.00
N ARG A 53 23.19 -22.87 -18.99
CA ARG A 53 23.30 -21.49 -18.62
C ARG A 53 23.95 -21.34 -17.25
N LYS A 54 25.15 -20.74 -17.19
CA LYS A 54 25.66 -20.13 -15.96
C LYS A 54 24.56 -19.23 -15.44
N GLY A 55 24.08 -19.48 -14.22
CA GLY A 55 23.10 -18.61 -13.57
C GLY A 55 23.58 -17.15 -13.57
N PRO A 56 22.68 -16.18 -13.48
CA PRO A 56 23.06 -14.76 -13.45
C PRO A 56 24.08 -14.54 -12.33
N ASP A 57 25.08 -13.71 -12.61
CA ASP A 57 26.09 -13.32 -11.61
C ASP A 57 25.39 -12.50 -10.51
N TRP A 58 25.01 -13.18 -9.43
CA TRP A 58 24.32 -12.54 -8.33
C TRP A 58 25.14 -11.41 -7.69
N ARG A 59 26.48 -11.45 -7.75
CA ARG A 59 27.34 -10.38 -7.22
C ARG A 59 27.20 -9.12 -8.05
N ALA A 60 27.18 -9.24 -9.38
CA ALA A 60 26.93 -8.12 -10.27
C ALA A 60 25.54 -7.52 -10.04
N GLN A 61 24.52 -8.37 -9.80
CA GLN A 61 23.17 -7.92 -9.48
C GLN A 61 23.13 -7.17 -8.14
N VAL A 62 23.81 -7.67 -7.11
CA VAL A 62 23.88 -6.98 -5.80
C VAL A 62 24.58 -5.63 -5.95
N ASN A 63 25.69 -5.55 -6.67
CA ASN A 63 26.37 -4.28 -6.90
C ASN A 63 25.46 -3.28 -7.63
N THR A 64 24.77 -3.72 -8.68
CA THR A 64 23.79 -2.87 -9.39
C THR A 64 22.68 -2.39 -8.46
N PHE A 65 22.21 -3.23 -7.55
CA PHE A 65 21.22 -2.83 -6.54
C PHE A 65 21.77 -1.78 -5.58
N VAL A 66 23.01 -1.97 -5.10
CA VAL A 66 23.66 -1.01 -4.19
C VAL A 66 23.82 0.35 -4.88
N ASP A 67 24.33 0.40 -6.11
CA ASP A 67 24.45 1.64 -6.88
C ASP A 67 23.10 2.36 -7.05
N ARG A 68 22.04 1.60 -7.32
CA ARG A 68 20.67 2.15 -7.43
C ARG A 68 20.13 2.66 -6.10
N LEU A 69 20.43 1.97 -5.01
CA LEU A 69 20.02 2.37 -3.67
C LEU A 69 20.70 3.67 -3.25
N GLU A 70 21.99 3.81 -3.52
CA GLU A 70 22.78 5.03 -3.28
C GLU A 70 22.22 6.21 -4.08
N ASP A 71 21.92 6.03 -5.37
CA ASP A 71 21.25 7.02 -6.20
C ASP A 71 19.91 7.51 -5.62
N ILE A 72 19.11 6.61 -5.06
CA ILE A 72 17.82 6.93 -4.44
C ILE A 72 18.05 7.67 -3.12
N GLU A 73 18.97 7.20 -2.30
CA GLU A 73 19.33 7.82 -1.02
C GLU A 73 19.81 9.25 -1.21
N ASP A 74 20.71 9.49 -2.17
CA ASP A 74 21.25 10.82 -2.51
C ASP A 74 20.13 11.79 -2.93
N ARG A 75 19.19 11.33 -3.74
CA ARG A 75 18.06 12.17 -4.19
C ARG A 75 17.09 12.48 -3.07
N LEU A 76 16.79 11.52 -2.22
CA LEU A 76 15.83 11.69 -1.14
C LEU A 76 16.43 12.49 0.03
N SER A 77 17.74 12.38 0.28
CA SER A 77 18.44 13.12 1.34
C SER A 77 18.43 14.64 1.13
N ALA A 78 18.18 15.09 -0.10
CA ALA A 78 17.95 16.51 -0.38
C ALA A 78 16.68 17.08 0.31
N SER A 79 15.72 16.24 0.66
CA SER A 79 14.43 16.66 1.22
C SER A 79 14.05 15.93 2.51
N LEU A 80 14.67 14.80 2.81
CA LEU A 80 14.34 13.93 3.94
C LEU A 80 15.58 13.65 4.78
N ALA A 81 15.44 13.66 6.10
CA ALA A 81 16.45 13.16 7.02
C ALA A 81 16.40 11.62 7.03
N LEU A 82 17.29 10.98 6.28
CA LEU A 82 17.34 9.52 6.15
C LEU A 82 18.40 8.93 7.07
N THR A 83 18.07 7.80 7.68
CA THR A 83 19.03 6.96 8.41
C THR A 83 18.95 5.54 7.88
N ARG A 84 20.04 5.06 7.30
CA ARG A 84 20.11 3.69 6.79
C ARG A 84 20.07 2.69 7.95
N LEU A 85 19.18 1.72 7.89
CA LEU A 85 19.11 0.67 8.90
C LEU A 85 20.35 -0.22 8.84
N SER A 86 20.91 -0.54 10.00
CA SER A 86 21.91 -1.60 10.11
C SER A 86 21.29 -2.96 9.76
N SER A 87 22.10 -3.96 9.45
CA SER A 87 21.60 -5.32 9.15
C SER A 87 20.74 -5.88 10.27
N GLU A 88 21.13 -5.66 11.53
CA GLU A 88 20.37 -6.09 12.69
C GLU A 88 19.03 -5.35 12.82
N ALA A 89 19.02 -4.03 12.63
CA ALA A 89 17.81 -3.22 12.65
C ALA A 89 16.85 -3.62 11.50
N LEU A 90 17.39 -3.93 10.31
CA LEU A 90 16.62 -4.42 9.19
C LEU A 90 15.98 -5.79 9.47
N LEU A 91 16.75 -6.75 10.01
CA LEU A 91 16.22 -8.06 10.41
C LEU A 91 15.13 -7.92 11.47
N THR A 92 15.36 -7.09 12.49
CA THR A 92 14.37 -6.78 13.53
C THR A 92 13.10 -6.20 12.95
N HIS A 93 13.22 -5.24 12.03
CA HIS A 93 12.07 -4.63 11.35
C HIS A 93 11.29 -5.66 10.51
N LEU A 94 11.98 -6.48 9.73
CA LEU A 94 11.35 -7.53 8.92
C LEU A 94 10.63 -8.57 9.79
N HIS A 95 11.28 -9.01 10.88
CA HIS A 95 10.68 -9.93 11.85
C HIS A 95 9.41 -9.33 12.47
N THR A 96 9.46 -8.08 12.93
CA THR A 96 8.29 -7.36 13.47
C THR A 96 7.17 -7.26 12.44
N CYS A 97 7.49 -6.98 11.18
CA CYS A 97 6.50 -6.95 10.10
C CYS A 97 5.81 -8.29 9.88
N LEU A 98 6.54 -9.40 10.01
CA LEU A 98 6.03 -10.75 9.80
C LEU A 98 5.22 -11.26 10.98
N THR A 99 5.70 -11.05 12.21
CA THR A 99 5.15 -11.69 13.42
C THR A 99 4.27 -10.77 14.26
N GLY A 100 4.41 -9.44 14.11
CA GLY A 100 3.83 -8.46 15.01
C GLY A 100 4.51 -8.41 16.39
N LEU A 101 5.62 -9.10 16.57
CA LEU A 101 6.40 -9.11 17.80
C LEU A 101 7.66 -8.28 17.62
N TYR A 102 7.87 -7.33 18.54
CA TYR A 102 9.10 -6.56 18.55
C TYR A 102 10.12 -7.25 19.47
N HIS A 103 11.15 -7.83 18.88
CA HIS A 103 12.35 -8.21 19.58
C HIS A 103 13.56 -8.13 18.65
N ARG A 104 14.71 -7.88 19.24
CA ARG A 104 15.95 -7.69 18.51
C ARG A 104 16.40 -9.01 17.86
N VAL A 105 16.61 -9.00 16.55
CA VAL A 105 17.13 -10.14 15.78
C VAL A 105 18.59 -9.87 15.46
N ALA A 106 19.50 -10.64 16.08
CA ALA A 106 20.92 -10.52 15.81
C ALA A 106 21.30 -11.12 14.45
N VAL A 107 22.32 -10.54 13.82
CA VAL A 107 22.92 -11.13 12.63
C VAL A 107 23.78 -12.34 13.06
N PRO A 108 23.54 -13.56 12.56
CA PRO A 108 24.32 -14.73 12.94
C PRO A 108 25.71 -14.69 12.30
N ASP A 109 26.71 -15.20 13.04
CA ASP A 109 28.09 -15.32 12.53
C ASP A 109 28.19 -16.32 11.36
N THR A 110 27.33 -17.35 11.38
CA THR A 110 27.26 -18.35 10.32
C THR A 110 26.12 -18.01 9.36
N PRO A 111 26.37 -17.97 8.04
CA PRO A 111 25.31 -17.71 7.06
C PRO A 111 24.16 -18.72 7.18
N CYS A 112 22.95 -18.25 7.25
CA CYS A 112 21.73 -19.05 7.23
C CYS A 112 20.66 -18.41 6.35
N TYR A 113 19.60 -19.15 6.05
CA TYR A 113 18.48 -18.62 5.29
C TYR A 113 17.67 -17.62 6.12
N LEU A 114 17.15 -16.56 5.48
CA LEU A 114 16.38 -15.51 6.14
C LEU A 114 15.09 -16.03 6.79
N ASP A 115 14.46 -17.03 6.23
CA ASP A 115 13.25 -17.63 6.78
C ASP A 115 13.49 -18.25 8.17
N VAL A 116 14.66 -18.83 8.40
CA VAL A 116 15.05 -19.35 9.73
C VAL A 116 15.12 -18.24 10.77
N LEU A 117 15.56 -17.04 10.37
CA LEU A 117 15.69 -15.88 11.27
C LEU A 117 14.37 -15.15 11.49
N LEU A 118 13.53 -15.09 10.46
CA LEU A 118 12.37 -14.21 10.43
C LEU A 118 11.05 -14.94 10.70
N ALA A 119 10.91 -16.20 10.25
CA ALA A 119 9.67 -16.97 10.32
C ALA A 119 9.58 -17.80 11.60
N SER A 120 9.68 -17.15 12.76
CA SER A 120 9.63 -17.83 14.06
C SER A 120 8.21 -18.24 14.50
N GLN A 121 7.18 -17.81 13.78
CA GLN A 121 5.78 -18.04 14.12
C GLN A 121 5.01 -18.65 12.94
N ASP A 122 4.13 -19.59 13.25
CA ASP A 122 3.25 -20.21 12.24
C ASP A 122 2.21 -19.23 11.73
N LEU A 123 2.00 -19.19 10.42
CA LEU A 123 0.95 -18.41 9.78
C LEU A 123 -0.26 -19.30 9.49
N TYR A 124 -1.37 -19.03 10.17
CA TYR A 124 -2.65 -19.70 9.96
C TYR A 124 -3.55 -18.87 9.06
N GLY A 125 -4.06 -19.51 8.02
CA GLY A 125 -5.00 -18.89 7.08
C GLY A 125 -6.45 -18.98 7.50
N GLY A 126 -7.35 -18.61 6.59
CA GLY A 126 -8.81 -18.67 6.78
C GLY A 126 -9.45 -17.30 6.96
N PHE A 127 -10.70 -17.30 7.47
CA PHE A 127 -11.47 -16.07 7.66
C PHE A 127 -10.99 -15.22 8.85
N SER A 128 -10.31 -15.85 9.80
CA SER A 128 -9.66 -15.22 10.95
C SER A 128 -8.18 -15.63 10.98
N PRO A 129 -7.36 -15.06 10.10
CA PRO A 129 -5.94 -15.41 10.04
C PRO A 129 -5.23 -14.96 11.31
N ARG A 130 -4.17 -15.70 11.68
CA ARG A 130 -3.30 -15.36 12.81
C ARG A 130 -1.86 -15.73 12.51
N VAL A 131 -0.95 -15.07 13.20
CA VAL A 131 0.48 -15.37 13.21
C VAL A 131 0.84 -15.75 14.66
N GLY A 132 1.22 -17.00 14.89
CA GLY A 132 1.34 -17.53 16.23
C GLY A 132 0.01 -17.37 17.00
N ASP A 133 0.05 -16.68 18.14
CA ASP A 133 -1.12 -16.41 18.96
C ASP A 133 -1.78 -15.06 18.66
N ARG A 134 -1.27 -14.29 17.70
CA ARG A 134 -1.81 -12.96 17.35
C ARG A 134 -2.80 -13.04 16.19
N HIS A 135 -4.05 -12.74 16.45
CA HIS A 135 -5.09 -12.59 15.43
C HIS A 135 -4.81 -11.37 14.56
N LEU A 136 -5.07 -11.50 13.26
CA LEU A 136 -4.74 -10.52 12.25
C LEU A 136 -6.00 -9.99 11.58
N ARG A 137 -6.06 -8.66 11.39
CA ARG A 137 -7.02 -8.00 10.49
C ARG A 137 -6.25 -7.08 9.53
N ALA A 138 -6.54 -7.23 8.26
CA ALA A 138 -5.99 -6.39 7.21
C ALA A 138 -7.12 -5.57 6.57
N LEU A 139 -6.94 -4.26 6.53
CA LEU A 139 -7.86 -3.35 5.86
C LEU A 139 -7.20 -2.85 4.57
N SER A 140 -7.91 -2.95 3.46
CA SER A 140 -7.47 -2.42 2.17
C SER A 140 -8.28 -1.19 1.80
N ILE A 141 -7.60 -0.15 1.32
CA ILE A 141 -8.24 1.01 0.71
C ILE A 141 -8.62 0.62 -0.73
N THR A 142 -9.88 0.82 -1.07
CA THR A 142 -10.43 0.43 -2.38
C THR A 142 -10.91 1.61 -3.22
N GLY A 143 -11.03 2.77 -2.62
CA GLY A 143 -11.40 4.01 -3.29
C GLY A 143 -10.90 5.23 -2.53
N PHE A 144 -10.71 6.30 -3.25
CA PHE A 144 -10.16 7.56 -2.77
C PHE A 144 -11.22 8.66 -2.85
N PRO A 145 -11.17 9.69 -1.99
CA PRO A 145 -11.99 10.87 -2.13
C PRO A 145 -11.67 11.60 -3.44
N HIS A 146 -12.55 12.50 -3.87
CA HIS A 146 -12.39 13.27 -5.09
C HIS A 146 -11.17 14.20 -5.06
N GLU A 147 -10.89 14.76 -3.91
CA GLU A 147 -9.78 15.68 -3.69
C GLU A 147 -8.82 15.06 -2.69
N SER A 148 -7.54 15.19 -2.95
CA SER A 148 -6.48 14.81 -2.03
C SER A 148 -5.82 16.07 -1.46
N HIS A 149 -5.29 15.93 -0.26
CA HIS A 149 -4.52 16.96 0.44
C HIS A 149 -3.40 16.28 1.25
N PRO A 150 -2.33 16.99 1.57
CA PRO A 150 -1.24 16.42 2.35
C PRO A 150 -1.71 15.79 3.66
N ALA A 151 -1.05 14.68 4.04
CA ALA A 151 -1.23 14.00 5.31
C ALA A 151 -2.63 13.39 5.54
N MET A 152 -3.25 12.85 4.49
CA MET A 152 -4.61 12.30 4.57
C MET A 152 -4.78 11.17 5.58
N PHE A 153 -3.71 10.47 5.95
CA PHE A 153 -3.74 9.37 6.94
C PHE A 153 -3.27 9.75 8.35
N ASP A 154 -2.96 11.02 8.60
CA ASP A 154 -2.48 11.49 9.93
C ASP A 154 -3.47 11.23 11.07
N PHE A 155 -4.76 11.08 10.75
CA PHE A 155 -5.76 10.74 11.75
C PHE A 155 -5.50 9.39 12.45
N LEU A 156 -4.75 8.49 11.81
CA LEU A 156 -4.43 7.18 12.40
C LEU A 156 -3.58 7.35 13.67
N HIS A 157 -2.75 8.40 13.76
CA HIS A 157 -1.95 8.70 14.96
C HIS A 157 -2.80 9.01 16.20
N ARG A 158 -4.06 9.41 15.99
CA ARG A 158 -4.99 9.72 17.10
C ARG A 158 -5.75 8.50 17.62
N ILE A 159 -5.60 7.36 16.94
CA ILE A 159 -6.28 6.13 17.34
C ILE A 159 -5.37 5.38 18.31
N PRO A 160 -5.81 5.11 19.57
CA PRO A 160 -4.96 4.52 20.60
C PRO A 160 -4.82 3.00 20.41
N MET A 161 -4.15 2.59 19.33
CA MET A 161 -3.92 1.18 19.03
C MET A 161 -2.62 0.97 18.26
N GLU A 162 -2.07 -0.24 18.38
CA GLU A 162 -0.94 -0.67 17.56
C GLU A 162 -1.42 -1.00 16.14
N TYR A 163 -0.80 -0.40 15.13
CA TYR A 163 -1.09 -0.69 13.72
C TYR A 163 0.17 -0.57 12.87
N ARG A 164 0.15 -1.22 11.72
CA ARG A 164 1.11 -0.99 10.65
C ARG A 164 0.39 -0.51 9.40
N LEU A 165 0.71 0.70 8.96
CA LEU A 165 0.24 1.25 7.71
C LEU A 165 1.34 1.02 6.65
N SER A 166 0.99 0.30 5.59
CA SER A 166 1.89 0.03 4.47
C SER A 166 1.39 0.76 3.24
N HIS A 167 2.22 1.66 2.72
CA HIS A 167 2.07 2.28 1.41
C HIS A 167 3.03 1.60 0.45
N ARG A 168 2.52 1.03 -0.61
CA ARG A 168 3.32 0.41 -1.64
C ARG A 168 3.01 1.05 -2.98
N PHE A 169 4.04 1.57 -3.62
CA PHE A 169 3.94 2.20 -4.92
C PHE A 169 4.88 1.50 -5.90
N MET A 170 4.33 1.06 -7.03
CA MET A 170 5.08 0.43 -8.11
C MET A 170 5.06 1.38 -9.30
N PRO A 171 6.13 2.17 -9.52
CA PRO A 171 6.17 3.11 -10.61
C PRO A 171 6.09 2.39 -11.96
N LEU A 172 5.38 2.99 -12.89
CA LEU A 172 5.30 2.54 -14.28
C LEU A 172 6.10 3.46 -15.20
N ASP A 173 6.62 2.90 -16.26
CA ASP A 173 7.10 3.72 -17.36
C ASP A 173 5.93 4.49 -18.01
N PRO A 174 6.18 5.64 -18.66
CA PRO A 174 5.13 6.49 -19.21
C PRO A 174 4.22 5.79 -20.23
N GLU A 175 4.77 4.88 -21.02
CA GLU A 175 4.02 4.17 -22.06
C GLU A 175 3.04 3.15 -21.42
N SER A 176 3.53 2.37 -20.47
CA SER A 176 2.71 1.44 -19.69
C SER A 176 1.63 2.18 -18.90
N ALA A 177 1.97 3.29 -18.26
CA ALA A 177 1.01 4.13 -17.54
C ALA A 177 -0.09 4.66 -18.50
N ALA A 178 0.30 5.23 -19.62
CA ALA A 178 -0.64 5.72 -20.65
C ALA A 178 -1.57 4.61 -21.18
N LYS A 179 -1.05 3.39 -21.36
CA LYS A 179 -1.86 2.24 -21.75
C LYS A 179 -2.94 1.91 -20.72
N HIS A 180 -2.60 1.93 -19.44
CA HIS A 180 -3.55 1.71 -18.35
C HIS A 180 -4.59 2.82 -18.27
N ILE A 181 -4.19 4.10 -18.35
CA ILE A 181 -5.11 5.24 -18.34
C ILE A 181 -6.09 5.16 -19.51
N ARG A 182 -5.60 4.85 -20.73
CA ARG A 182 -6.47 4.64 -21.92
C ARG A 182 -7.47 3.51 -21.71
N LEU A 183 -7.08 2.42 -21.02
CA LEU A 183 -7.96 1.33 -20.69
C LEU A 183 -9.08 1.77 -19.73
N TYR A 184 -8.75 2.53 -18.69
CA TYR A 184 -9.73 3.12 -17.76
C TYR A 184 -10.70 4.02 -18.52
N ARG A 185 -10.19 4.97 -19.32
CA ARG A 185 -10.99 5.84 -20.17
C ARG A 185 -11.97 5.05 -21.04
N ARG A 186 -11.49 4.02 -21.74
CA ARG A 186 -12.32 3.17 -22.60
C ARG A 186 -13.44 2.48 -21.81
N ASN A 187 -13.16 1.98 -20.63
CA ASN A 187 -14.13 1.31 -19.78
C ASN A 187 -15.24 2.28 -19.32
N TRP A 188 -14.92 3.53 -19.01
CA TRP A 188 -15.90 4.54 -18.66
C TRP A 188 -16.72 4.99 -19.87
N TRP A 189 -16.11 5.15 -21.03
CA TRP A 189 -16.81 5.41 -22.29
C TRP A 189 -17.78 4.30 -22.68
N GLN A 190 -17.44 3.04 -22.47
CA GLN A 190 -18.33 1.90 -22.71
C GLN A 190 -19.51 1.88 -21.75
N LYS A 191 -19.30 2.16 -20.46
CA LYS A 191 -20.38 2.30 -19.47
C LYS A 191 -21.37 3.42 -19.83
N ARG A 192 -20.90 4.48 -20.45
CA ARG A 192 -21.74 5.56 -21.00
C ARG A 192 -22.66 5.05 -22.12
N LYS A 193 -22.14 4.16 -23.00
CA LYS A 193 -22.89 3.63 -24.14
C LYS A 193 -23.81 2.46 -23.77
N GLY A 194 -23.48 1.67 -22.77
CA GLY A 194 -24.20 0.45 -22.39
C GLY A 194 -25.61 0.70 -21.86
N LEU A 195 -25.85 1.83 -21.18
CA LEU A 195 -27.19 2.23 -20.73
C LEU A 195 -28.08 2.76 -21.87
N GLY A 196 -27.46 3.40 -22.89
CA GLY A 196 -28.20 3.87 -24.06
C GLY A 196 -28.61 2.77 -25.05
N GLY A 197 -27.86 1.65 -25.08
CA GLY A 197 -28.15 0.49 -25.94
C GLY A 197 -29.34 -0.34 -25.47
N LEU A 198 -29.44 -0.56 -24.16
CA LEU A 198 -30.56 -1.30 -23.56
C LEU A 198 -31.90 -0.58 -23.63
N ILE A 199 -31.88 0.77 -23.69
CA ILE A 199 -33.10 1.57 -23.87
C ILE A 199 -33.54 1.59 -25.35
N LYS A 200 -32.60 1.46 -26.29
CA LYS A 200 -32.95 1.41 -27.74
C LYS A 200 -33.64 0.11 -28.18
N GLU A 201 -33.40 -0.97 -27.47
CA GLU A 201 -34.03 -2.26 -27.74
C GLU A 201 -35.45 -2.39 -27.14
N ALA A 202 -35.77 -1.52 -26.15
CA ALA A 202 -37.09 -1.50 -25.50
C ALA A 202 -38.09 -0.52 -26.13
N ILE A 203 -37.64 0.38 -27.03
CA ILE A 203 -38.51 1.40 -27.67
C ILE A 203 -38.27 1.39 -29.17
N THR A 204 -38.73 0.33 -29.86
CA THR A 204 -39.03 0.39 -31.27
C THR A 204 -40.51 0.65 -31.44
N THR A 205 -40.93 1.90 -31.28
CA THR A 205 -42.12 2.43 -31.96
C THR A 205 -42.01 3.96 -31.96
N GLU A 206 -41.84 4.48 -33.15
CA GLU A 206 -42.06 5.85 -33.64
C GLU A 206 -41.91 7.06 -32.72
N GLU A 207 -41.16 7.98 -33.27
CA GLU A 207 -41.15 9.43 -33.14
C GLU A 207 -40.05 10.11 -32.30
N LYS A 208 -39.25 10.87 -33.08
CA LYS A 208 -38.45 12.05 -32.75
C LYS A 208 -37.30 11.89 -31.80
N ALA A 209 -36.12 12.10 -32.37
CA ALA A 209 -34.83 12.32 -31.73
C ALA A 209 -34.91 13.35 -30.59
N ALA A 210 -35.19 12.83 -29.38
CA ALA A 210 -34.86 13.52 -28.15
C ALA A 210 -33.45 13.06 -27.78
N GLU A 211 -32.51 13.99 -27.63
CA GLU A 211 -31.19 13.71 -27.05
C GLU A 211 -31.38 12.89 -25.76
N PRO A 212 -30.60 11.83 -25.55
CA PRO A 212 -30.74 11.00 -24.36
C PRO A 212 -30.36 11.85 -23.12
N LYS A 213 -31.35 12.37 -22.42
CA LYS A 213 -31.20 13.20 -21.20
C LYS A 213 -30.66 12.46 -19.99
N PHE A 214 -30.27 11.18 -20.15
CA PHE A 214 -29.63 10.38 -19.11
C PHE A 214 -28.22 9.90 -19.54
N LEU A 215 -27.39 10.85 -19.97
CA LEU A 215 -25.96 10.65 -19.93
C LEU A 215 -25.57 10.51 -18.44
N ASN A 216 -24.95 9.39 -18.11
CA ASN A 216 -24.36 9.24 -16.79
C ASN A 216 -23.24 10.30 -16.67
N ARG A 217 -23.55 11.44 -16.04
CA ARG A 217 -22.63 12.57 -15.89
C ARG A 217 -21.33 12.15 -15.23
N ASP A 218 -21.40 11.20 -14.30
CA ASP A 218 -20.21 10.68 -13.61
C ASP A 218 -19.29 9.94 -14.58
N ALA A 219 -19.84 9.14 -15.51
CA ALA A 219 -19.04 8.44 -16.51
C ALA A 219 -18.36 9.40 -17.51
N VAL A 220 -19.02 10.52 -17.83
CA VAL A 220 -18.42 11.57 -18.68
C VAL A 220 -17.27 12.24 -17.93
N ARG A 221 -17.51 12.68 -16.69
CA ARG A 221 -16.48 13.31 -15.85
C ARG A 221 -15.27 12.40 -15.65
N MET A 222 -15.49 11.11 -15.33
CA MET A 222 -14.40 10.14 -15.19
C MET A 222 -13.61 9.91 -16.47
N ALA A 223 -14.24 10.06 -17.64
CA ALA A 223 -13.54 9.98 -18.92
C ALA A 223 -12.72 11.24 -19.21
N GLU A 224 -13.22 12.42 -18.82
CA GLU A 224 -12.51 13.70 -18.90
C GLU A 224 -11.31 13.72 -17.97
N ASP A 225 -11.48 13.31 -16.71
CA ASP A 225 -10.39 13.15 -15.72
C ASP A 225 -9.29 12.20 -16.26
N ALA A 226 -9.68 11.12 -16.97
CA ALA A 226 -8.72 10.22 -17.58
C ALA A 226 -7.97 10.84 -18.79
N ASP A 227 -8.59 11.77 -19.53
CA ASP A 227 -7.92 12.50 -20.62
C ASP A 227 -6.92 13.52 -20.06
N GLU A 228 -7.26 14.21 -18.97
CA GLU A 228 -6.35 15.11 -18.27
C GLU A 228 -5.14 14.31 -17.70
N ALA A 229 -5.39 13.22 -16.99
CA ALA A 229 -4.37 12.31 -16.48
C ALA A 229 -3.43 11.78 -17.59
N LEU A 230 -3.97 11.51 -18.80
CA LEU A 230 -3.16 11.07 -19.92
C LEU A 230 -2.25 12.21 -20.44
N THR A 231 -2.76 13.42 -20.48
CA THR A 231 -2.00 14.60 -20.89
C THR A 231 -0.86 14.88 -19.92
N GLU A 232 -1.11 14.84 -18.63
CA GLU A 232 -0.10 15.02 -17.59
C GLU A 232 0.97 13.93 -17.62
N CYS A 233 0.55 12.67 -17.81
CA CYS A 233 1.45 11.51 -17.89
C CYS A 233 2.41 11.63 -19.09
N LEU A 234 1.89 11.96 -20.27
CA LEU A 234 2.68 12.10 -21.50
C LEU A 234 3.52 13.37 -21.49
N GLY A 235 3.03 14.44 -20.85
CA GLY A 235 3.78 15.69 -20.65
C GLY A 235 4.94 15.56 -19.66
N GLY A 236 5.02 14.46 -18.91
CA GLY A 236 6.08 14.19 -17.94
C GLY A 236 5.98 15.01 -16.65
N ALA A 237 4.89 15.74 -16.45
CA ALA A 237 4.63 16.56 -15.25
C ALA A 237 4.52 15.67 -14.00
N VAL A 238 3.87 14.51 -14.14
CA VAL A 238 3.71 13.51 -13.08
C VAL A 238 4.04 12.11 -13.59
N ARG A 239 4.36 11.23 -12.67
CA ARG A 239 4.49 9.79 -12.94
C ARG A 239 3.30 9.05 -12.37
N TYR A 240 2.96 7.93 -12.98
CA TYR A 240 1.88 7.05 -12.51
C TYR A 240 2.44 5.71 -12.07
N GLY A 241 1.77 5.09 -11.13
CA GLY A 241 2.14 3.76 -10.64
C GLY A 241 0.97 3.05 -9.98
N PHE A 242 1.13 1.76 -9.79
CA PHE A 242 0.18 0.97 -9.01
C PHE A 242 0.42 1.21 -7.54
N TYR A 243 -0.64 1.57 -6.84
CA TYR A 243 -0.62 1.84 -5.42
C TYR A 243 -1.42 0.81 -4.64
N THR A 244 -0.90 0.42 -3.50
CA THR A 244 -1.59 -0.45 -2.55
C THR A 244 -1.39 0.09 -1.16
N THR A 245 -2.48 0.32 -0.45
CA THR A 245 -2.45 0.70 0.97
C THR A 245 -3.15 -0.36 1.78
N THR A 246 -2.44 -0.84 2.80
CA THR A 246 -2.95 -1.85 3.71
C THR A 246 -2.66 -1.44 5.15
N ILE A 247 -3.69 -1.45 5.98
CA ILE A 247 -3.56 -1.28 7.43
C ILE A 247 -3.66 -2.66 8.06
N VAL A 248 -2.64 -3.04 8.82
CA VAL A 248 -2.57 -4.33 9.52
C VAL A 248 -2.70 -4.08 11.00
N LEU A 249 -3.63 -4.78 11.63
CA LEU A 249 -3.86 -4.82 13.06
C LEU A 249 -3.62 -6.23 13.56
N MET A 250 -2.95 -6.36 14.69
CA MET A 250 -2.65 -7.65 15.31
C MET A 250 -2.87 -7.55 16.82
N ALA A 251 -3.59 -8.52 17.40
CA ALA A 251 -3.78 -8.64 18.83
C ALA A 251 -3.97 -10.12 19.23
N GLU A 252 -3.69 -10.44 20.47
CA GLU A 252 -3.91 -11.80 21.03
C GLU A 252 -5.40 -12.09 21.17
N ASP A 253 -6.21 -11.09 21.52
CA ASP A 253 -7.67 -11.23 21.58
C ASP A 253 -8.31 -10.93 20.23
N GLU A 254 -9.01 -11.93 19.67
CA GLU A 254 -9.72 -11.82 18.40
C GLU A 254 -10.82 -10.75 18.41
N ASN A 255 -11.54 -10.61 19.51
CA ASN A 255 -12.60 -9.61 19.61
C ASN A 255 -12.01 -8.20 19.68
N ALA A 256 -10.91 -8.01 20.39
CA ALA A 256 -10.23 -6.71 20.47
C ALA A 256 -9.74 -6.26 19.09
N VAL A 257 -9.11 -7.14 18.31
CA VAL A 257 -8.65 -6.77 16.96
C VAL A 257 -9.80 -6.51 15.99
N GLU A 258 -10.92 -7.23 16.11
CA GLU A 258 -12.13 -7.01 15.29
C GLU A 258 -12.78 -5.65 15.61
N VAL A 259 -12.92 -5.29 16.91
CA VAL A 259 -13.45 -3.99 17.35
C VAL A 259 -12.56 -2.86 16.84
N SER A 260 -11.24 -3.01 16.98
CA SER A 260 -10.26 -2.04 16.49
C SER A 260 -10.33 -1.87 14.97
N ALA A 261 -10.45 -2.97 14.22
CA ALA A 261 -10.57 -2.93 12.77
C ALA A 261 -11.83 -2.18 12.30
N ARG A 262 -12.96 -2.38 12.99
CA ARG A 262 -14.21 -1.66 12.69
C ARG A 262 -14.11 -0.17 13.03
N LEU A 263 -13.43 0.19 14.10
CA LEU A 263 -13.18 1.59 14.46
C LEU A 263 -12.36 2.28 13.37
N VAL A 264 -11.23 1.66 12.96
CA VAL A 264 -10.39 2.18 11.87
C VAL A 264 -11.17 2.29 10.57
N LEU A 265 -11.96 1.28 10.22
CA LEU A 265 -12.79 1.29 9.01
C LEU A 265 -13.78 2.46 9.00
N LYS A 266 -14.44 2.70 10.14
CA LYS A 266 -15.37 3.84 10.31
C LYS A 266 -14.65 5.17 10.12
N GLU A 267 -13.47 5.34 10.73
CA GLU A 267 -12.69 6.57 10.62
C GLU A 267 -12.21 6.83 9.19
N ILE A 268 -11.85 5.78 8.46
CA ILE A 268 -11.48 5.85 7.04
C ILE A 268 -12.68 6.31 6.19
N HIS A 269 -13.86 5.70 6.42
CA HIS A 269 -15.07 6.07 5.68
C HIS A 269 -15.51 7.51 5.96
N ASN A 270 -15.39 7.99 7.20
CA ASN A 270 -15.70 9.37 7.57
C ASN A 270 -14.86 10.42 6.80
N ARG A 271 -13.72 10.00 6.23
CA ARG A 271 -12.82 10.85 5.43
C ARG A 271 -12.97 10.68 3.91
N GLY A 272 -14.06 10.01 3.51
CA GLY A 272 -14.39 9.86 2.09
C GLY A 272 -13.64 8.75 1.37
N PHE A 273 -12.81 7.97 2.06
CA PHE A 273 -12.21 6.77 1.45
C PHE A 273 -13.21 5.61 1.43
N ALA A 274 -13.12 4.78 0.42
CA ALA A 274 -13.71 3.45 0.47
C ALA A 274 -12.66 2.45 0.95
N ALA A 275 -13.01 1.67 1.97
CA ALA A 275 -12.13 0.65 2.52
C ALA A 275 -12.94 -0.58 2.94
N ARG A 276 -12.23 -1.68 3.18
CA ARG A 276 -12.84 -2.92 3.66
C ARG A 276 -11.87 -3.72 4.52
N ILE A 277 -12.41 -4.44 5.50
CA ILE A 277 -11.69 -5.49 6.19
C ILE A 277 -11.64 -6.69 5.24
N GLU A 278 -10.44 -7.11 4.86
CA GLU A 278 -10.24 -8.26 4.00
C GLU A 278 -10.48 -9.55 4.79
N ARG A 279 -11.34 -10.42 4.26
CA ARG A 279 -11.63 -11.73 4.86
C ARG A 279 -11.13 -12.86 3.97
N VAL A 280 -11.61 -12.95 2.74
CA VAL A 280 -11.17 -13.96 1.77
C VAL A 280 -9.72 -13.70 1.33
N ASN A 281 -9.38 -12.45 1.09
CA ASN A 281 -8.02 -12.03 0.67
C ASN A 281 -7.17 -11.52 1.83
N ALA A 282 -7.46 -11.91 3.08
CA ALA A 282 -6.76 -11.41 4.25
C ALA A 282 -5.26 -11.70 4.22
N LEU A 283 -4.87 -12.92 3.84
CA LEU A 283 -3.46 -13.30 3.69
C LEU A 283 -2.76 -12.58 2.55
N GLU A 284 -3.44 -12.38 1.42
CA GLU A 284 -2.87 -11.63 0.30
C GLU A 284 -2.67 -10.15 0.66
N ALA A 285 -3.62 -9.55 1.38
CA ALA A 285 -3.49 -8.20 1.88
C ALA A 285 -2.33 -8.07 2.90
N PHE A 286 -2.23 -9.02 3.82
CA PHE A 286 -1.12 -9.08 4.78
C PHE A 286 0.23 -9.21 4.07
N ARG A 287 0.37 -10.20 3.18
CA ARG A 287 1.60 -10.40 2.42
C ARG A 287 2.00 -9.19 1.60
N SER A 288 1.02 -8.55 0.95
CA SER A 288 1.28 -7.34 0.16
C SER A 288 1.74 -6.14 0.97
N SER A 289 1.50 -6.14 2.30
CA SER A 289 1.98 -5.13 3.23
C SER A 289 3.40 -5.38 3.74
N LEU A 290 3.99 -6.53 3.43
CA LEU A 290 5.32 -6.88 3.88
C LEU A 290 6.38 -6.19 3.02
N PRO A 291 7.49 -5.71 3.62
CA PRO A 291 8.64 -5.22 2.88
C PRO A 291 9.14 -6.29 1.89
N SER A 292 9.64 -5.85 0.74
CA SER A 292 10.19 -6.70 -0.33
C SER A 292 9.20 -7.65 -1.02
N HIS A 293 7.89 -7.56 -0.72
CA HIS A 293 6.89 -8.32 -1.46
C HIS A 293 6.68 -7.72 -2.86
N ALA A 294 7.32 -8.31 -3.87
CA ALA A 294 7.35 -7.76 -5.24
C ALA A 294 6.14 -8.15 -6.11
N HIS A 295 5.26 -9.04 -5.63
CA HIS A 295 4.11 -9.49 -6.41
C HIS A 295 2.98 -8.45 -6.41
N PRO A 296 2.27 -8.27 -7.56
CA PRO A 296 1.14 -7.35 -7.60
C PRO A 296 0.01 -7.81 -6.69
N ASN A 297 -0.61 -6.87 -6.01
CA ASN A 297 -1.82 -7.11 -5.23
C ASN A 297 -3.06 -7.06 -6.14
N VAL A 298 -4.13 -7.74 -5.72
CA VAL A 298 -5.47 -7.64 -6.33
C VAL A 298 -6.00 -6.19 -6.26
N ARG A 299 -5.69 -5.50 -5.17
CA ARG A 299 -6.07 -4.10 -4.92
C ARG A 299 -4.90 -3.17 -5.30
N ARG A 300 -4.87 -2.75 -6.54
CA ARG A 300 -3.79 -1.91 -7.09
C ARG A 300 -4.34 -0.80 -7.99
N PRO A 301 -5.03 0.21 -7.42
CA PRO A 301 -5.43 1.38 -8.18
C PRO A 301 -4.20 2.08 -8.79
N LEU A 302 -4.41 2.71 -9.93
CA LEU A 302 -3.42 3.55 -10.57
C LEU A 302 -3.57 4.96 -10.00
N ILE A 303 -2.49 5.52 -9.45
CA ILE A 303 -2.45 6.90 -8.95
C ILE A 303 -1.25 7.66 -9.49
N SER A 304 -1.31 8.98 -9.45
CA SER A 304 -0.19 9.86 -9.77
C SER A 304 0.77 10.02 -8.58
N THR A 305 1.98 10.49 -8.83
CA THR A 305 2.96 10.82 -7.78
C THR A 305 2.51 12.00 -6.92
N LEU A 306 1.68 12.90 -7.42
CA LEU A 306 1.07 13.98 -6.63
C LEU A 306 0.10 13.41 -5.60
N ASN A 307 -0.83 12.55 -6.02
CA ASN A 307 -1.73 11.89 -5.09
C ASN A 307 -0.97 11.01 -4.08
N LEU A 308 0.12 10.36 -4.52
CA LEU A 308 0.97 9.61 -3.61
C LEU A 308 1.56 10.50 -2.52
N ALA A 309 2.06 11.70 -2.87
CA ALA A 309 2.62 12.63 -1.90
C ALA A 309 1.60 13.04 -0.82
N ASP A 310 0.33 13.22 -1.20
CA ASP A 310 -0.74 13.54 -0.25
C ASP A 310 -1.08 12.38 0.71
N LEU A 311 -0.82 11.15 0.28
CA LEU A 311 -1.12 9.96 1.07
C LEU A 311 0.05 9.55 1.99
N LEU A 312 1.27 10.02 1.71
CA LEU A 312 2.43 9.71 2.53
C LEU A 312 2.48 10.63 3.77
N PRO A 313 3.07 10.16 4.88
CA PRO A 313 3.30 10.98 6.06
C PRO A 313 4.44 11.98 5.78
N THR A 314 4.09 13.13 5.29
CA THR A 314 5.05 14.20 4.93
C THR A 314 5.18 15.28 5.98
N THR A 315 4.36 15.24 7.01
CA THR A 315 4.40 16.15 8.17
C THR A 315 5.03 15.42 9.35
N SER A 316 6.06 16.01 9.93
CA SER A 316 6.69 15.56 11.18
C SER A 316 6.07 16.29 12.36
#